data_cc69ccd73e68114df9b9c4f10cb2ceca
#
_entry.id   cc69ccd73e68114df9b9c4f10cb2ceca
#
_cell.length_a   1.000
_cell.length_b   1.000
_cell.length_c   1.000
_cell.angle_alpha   90.00
_cell.angle_beta   90.00
_cell.angle_gamma   90.00
#
_symmetry.space_group_name_H-M   'P 1'
#
loop_
_entity.id
_entity.type
_entity.pdbx_description
1 polymer ?
#
loop_
_entity_poly.entity_id
_entity_poly.type
_entity_poly.pdbx_seq_one_letter_code
_entity_poly.pdbx_strand_id
1 'polypeptide(L)'
;MNIKFIDEFTLDIYVKKKILKNVNFDKKEDLEKYLKKMFITLRDKYDIHIEGFYDVYVYVDKYYGVVFHLEKEELDYYDYYKNQVDMRIVKDNKDFLYLVDDIPKCLLNKVNVLIKNNNIYLKIKKCLSEYEMMLLSENSEIVYEY
;
A
#
# COMPACT_ATOMS: atom_id res chain seq x y z
N MET A 1 7.74 -4.80 3.81
CA MET A 1 6.73 -3.78 4.19
C MET A 1 7.38 -2.42 4.15
N ASN A 2 6.73 -1.47 3.52
CA ASN A 2 7.20 -0.09 3.43
C ASN A 2 6.09 0.85 3.89
N ILE A 3 6.44 1.89 4.65
CA ILE A 3 5.48 2.83 5.22
C ILE A 3 5.83 4.23 4.74
N LYS A 4 4.83 4.95 4.24
CA LYS A 4 4.95 6.34 3.82
C LYS A 4 3.96 7.19 4.62
N PHE A 5 4.47 8.12 5.40
CA PHE A 5 3.65 9.11 6.09
C PHE A 5 3.35 10.25 5.12
N ILE A 6 2.07 10.45 4.80
CA ILE A 6 1.62 11.51 3.88
C ILE A 6 1.44 12.81 4.65
N ASP A 7 0.72 12.73 5.77
CA ASP A 7 0.55 13.84 6.70
C ASP A 7 0.29 13.30 8.11
N GLU A 8 -0.11 14.17 9.05
CA GLU A 8 -0.38 13.82 10.44
C GLU A 8 -1.49 12.76 10.60
N PHE A 9 -2.45 12.74 9.67
CA PHE A 9 -3.65 11.88 9.76
C PHE A 9 -3.68 10.77 8.69
N THR A 10 -2.71 10.77 7.78
CA THR A 10 -2.75 9.89 6.60
C THR A 10 -1.43 9.17 6.43
N LEU A 11 -1.51 7.86 6.25
CA LEU A 11 -0.32 7.05 5.95
C LEU A 11 -0.65 5.92 4.98
N ASP A 12 0.35 5.52 4.21
CA ASP A 12 0.28 4.39 3.29
C ASP A 12 1.22 3.29 3.74
N ILE A 13 0.72 2.06 3.76
CA ILE A 13 1.50 0.87 4.07
C ILE A 13 1.52 -0.04 2.84
N TYR A 14 2.70 -0.22 2.28
CA TYR A 14 2.93 -1.04 1.08
C TYR A 14 3.35 -2.44 1.49
N VAL A 15 2.59 -3.45 1.08
CA VAL A 15 2.87 -4.85 1.40
C VAL A 15 2.95 -5.67 0.13
N LYS A 16 4.08 -6.34 -0.08
CA LYS A 16 4.29 -7.20 -1.24
C LYS A 16 3.41 -8.45 -1.16
N LYS A 17 2.98 -8.93 -2.32
CA LYS A 17 2.08 -10.08 -2.47
C LYS A 17 2.55 -11.33 -1.72
N LYS A 18 3.84 -11.61 -1.70
CA LYS A 18 4.40 -12.80 -1.04
C LYS A 18 4.18 -12.84 0.47
N ILE A 19 4.05 -11.68 1.12
CA ILE A 19 3.83 -11.56 2.57
C ILE A 19 2.36 -11.84 2.93
N LEU A 20 1.45 -11.73 1.96
CA LEU A 20 0.01 -11.79 2.15
C LEU A 20 -0.62 -13.14 1.82
N LYS A 21 0.18 -14.20 1.69
CA LYS A 21 -0.29 -15.52 1.23
C LYS A 21 -1.44 -16.11 2.03
N ASN A 22 -1.49 -15.83 3.33
CA ASN A 22 -2.47 -16.39 4.26
C ASN A 22 -3.62 -15.44 4.60
N VAL A 23 -3.70 -14.31 3.92
CA VAL A 23 -4.75 -13.32 4.15
C VAL A 23 -5.84 -13.46 3.09
N ASN A 24 -7.08 -13.65 3.54
CA ASN A 24 -8.22 -13.68 2.65
C ASN A 24 -8.79 -12.27 2.49
N PHE A 25 -8.53 -11.64 1.34
CA PHE A 25 -8.97 -10.28 1.03
C PHE A 25 -10.47 -10.14 0.83
N ASP A 26 -11.19 -11.25 0.63
CA ASP A 26 -12.63 -11.22 0.47
C ASP A 26 -13.38 -11.14 1.81
N LYS A 27 -12.65 -11.37 2.91
CA LYS A 27 -13.20 -11.28 4.26
C LYS A 27 -12.64 -10.07 5.00
N LYS A 28 -13.50 -9.10 5.30
CA LYS A 28 -13.12 -7.90 6.07
C LYS A 28 -12.57 -8.23 7.45
N GLU A 29 -13.09 -9.27 8.09
CA GLU A 29 -12.63 -9.74 9.40
C GLU A 29 -11.17 -10.20 9.37
N ASP A 30 -10.74 -10.91 8.33
CA ASP A 30 -9.37 -11.37 8.17
C ASP A 30 -8.41 -10.19 7.91
N LEU A 31 -8.84 -9.21 7.12
CA LEU A 31 -8.09 -7.97 6.91
C LEU A 31 -7.93 -7.17 8.20
N GLU A 32 -8.99 -7.04 8.98
CA GLU A 32 -8.97 -6.33 10.26
C GLU A 32 -8.00 -7.00 11.24
N LYS A 33 -8.04 -8.33 11.35
CA LYS A 33 -7.09 -9.07 12.19
C LYS A 33 -5.65 -8.89 11.73
N TYR A 34 -5.41 -8.95 10.44
CA TYR A 34 -4.09 -8.75 9.87
C TYR A 34 -3.55 -7.36 10.18
N LEU A 35 -4.36 -6.33 9.98
CA LEU A 35 -4.00 -4.94 10.26
C LEU A 35 -3.73 -4.71 11.74
N LYS A 36 -4.57 -5.25 12.63
CA LYS A 36 -4.36 -5.12 14.09
C LYS A 36 -3.05 -5.76 14.53
N LYS A 37 -2.70 -6.94 14.00
CA LYS A 37 -1.40 -7.57 14.27
C LYS A 37 -0.24 -6.73 13.73
N MET A 38 -0.39 -6.16 12.55
CA MET A 38 0.60 -5.27 11.96
C MET A 38 0.82 -4.03 12.83
N PHE A 39 -0.24 -3.41 13.33
CA PHE A 39 -0.17 -2.23 14.19
C PHE A 39 0.55 -2.52 15.51
N ILE A 40 0.32 -3.71 16.08
CA ILE A 40 1.06 -4.16 17.26
C ILE A 40 2.56 -4.28 16.95
N THR A 41 2.90 -4.86 15.82
CA THR A 41 4.30 -4.99 15.37
C THR A 41 4.96 -3.62 15.14
N LEU A 42 4.24 -2.68 14.53
CA LEU A 42 4.73 -1.33 14.30
C LEU A 42 5.00 -0.60 15.62
N ARG A 43 4.13 -0.75 16.59
CA ARG A 43 4.32 -0.19 17.92
C ARG A 43 5.54 -0.80 18.63
N ASP A 44 5.62 -2.12 18.68
CA ASP A 44 6.61 -2.82 19.50
C ASP A 44 8.03 -2.77 18.90
N LYS A 45 8.14 -2.79 17.57
CA LYS A 45 9.44 -2.80 16.89
C LYS A 45 9.91 -1.45 16.41
N TYR A 46 8.99 -0.56 16.03
CA TYR A 46 9.33 0.68 15.35
C TYR A 46 8.85 1.94 16.09
N ASP A 47 8.20 1.76 17.23
CA ASP A 47 7.59 2.86 18.02
C ASP A 47 6.62 3.72 17.19
N ILE A 48 5.93 3.09 16.27
CA ILE A 48 4.88 3.72 15.47
C ILE A 48 3.54 3.38 16.08
N HIS A 49 2.84 4.39 16.60
CA HIS A 49 1.56 4.24 17.28
C HIS A 49 0.41 4.57 16.34
N ILE A 50 -0.47 3.60 16.12
CA ILE A 50 -1.69 3.76 15.35
C ILE A 50 -2.86 3.57 16.30
N GLU A 51 -3.54 4.65 16.64
CA GLU A 51 -4.61 4.72 17.63
C GLU A 51 -5.77 5.56 17.10
N GLY A 52 -6.99 5.18 17.46
CA GLY A 52 -8.19 5.90 17.10
C GLY A 52 -8.99 5.20 16.01
N PHE A 53 -9.85 5.97 15.35
CA PHE A 53 -10.67 5.46 14.25
C PHE A 53 -10.04 5.82 12.90
N TYR A 54 -9.94 4.82 12.03
CA TYR A 54 -9.37 4.97 10.69
C TYR A 54 -10.34 4.51 9.62
N ASP A 55 -10.42 5.28 8.54
CA ASP A 55 -10.90 4.77 7.26
C ASP A 55 -9.72 4.10 6.56
N VAL A 56 -9.86 2.82 6.26
CA VAL A 56 -8.82 2.02 5.63
C VAL A 56 -9.26 1.67 4.21
N TYR A 57 -8.54 2.21 3.24
CA TYR A 57 -8.74 1.88 1.84
C TYR A 57 -7.71 0.83 1.44
N VAL A 58 -8.19 -0.32 0.97
CA VAL A 58 -7.34 -1.42 0.56
C VAL A 58 -7.28 -1.47 -0.96
N TYR A 59 -6.16 -1.06 -1.52
CA TYR A 59 -5.94 -1.08 -2.96
C TYR A 59 -5.11 -2.29 -3.33
N VAL A 60 -5.72 -3.20 -4.08
CA VAL A 60 -5.11 -4.47 -4.48
C VAL A 60 -4.62 -4.37 -5.92
N ASP A 61 -3.33 -4.61 -6.11
CA ASP A 61 -2.72 -4.74 -7.42
C ASP A 61 -2.35 -6.21 -7.69
N LYS A 62 -2.58 -6.64 -8.92
CA LYS A 62 -2.35 -8.03 -9.34
C LYS A 62 -0.88 -8.46 -9.21
N TYR A 63 0.04 -7.56 -9.46
CA TYR A 63 1.46 -7.88 -9.56
C TYR A 63 2.26 -7.51 -8.31
N TYR A 64 2.02 -6.34 -7.76
CA TYR A 64 2.76 -5.84 -6.60
C TYR A 64 2.30 -6.46 -5.28
N GLY A 65 1.01 -6.38 -5.01
CA GLY A 65 0.39 -6.75 -3.75
C GLY A 65 -0.67 -5.76 -3.31
N VAL A 66 -0.47 -5.12 -2.17
CA VAL A 66 -1.51 -4.28 -1.56
C VAL A 66 -0.92 -2.99 -1.00
N VAL A 67 -1.67 -1.92 -1.13
CA VAL A 67 -1.47 -0.69 -0.36
C VAL A 67 -2.65 -0.51 0.59
N PHE A 68 -2.35 -0.36 1.87
CA PHE A 68 -3.32 0.07 2.87
C PHE A 68 -3.18 1.58 3.05
N HIS A 69 -4.18 2.31 2.59
CA HIS A 69 -4.25 3.76 2.76
C HIS A 69 -5.12 4.07 3.97
N LEU A 70 -4.51 4.59 5.02
CA LEU A 70 -5.18 4.87 6.28
C LEU A 70 -5.39 6.36 6.46
N GLU A 71 -6.64 6.76 6.67
CA GLU A 71 -7.02 8.12 7.00
C GLU A 71 -7.63 8.15 8.40
N LYS A 72 -6.97 8.84 9.32
CA LYS A 72 -7.46 8.98 10.69
C LYS A 72 -8.59 10.01 10.75
N GLU A 73 -9.67 9.65 11.43
CA GLU A 73 -10.76 10.55 11.73
C GLU A 73 -10.34 11.56 12.81
N GLU A 74 -10.55 12.86 12.55
CA GLU A 74 -10.24 13.96 13.46
C GLU A 74 -11.35 14.20 14.50
N LEU A 75 -12.11 13.20 14.85
CA LEU A 75 -13.25 13.40 15.75
C LEU A 75 -12.82 13.36 17.21
N ASP A 76 -12.87 14.50 17.87
CA ASP A 76 -12.63 14.65 19.32
C ASP A 76 -13.71 14.02 20.18
N TYR A 77 -14.73 13.41 19.58
CA TYR A 77 -15.86 12.80 20.30
C TYR A 77 -15.57 11.41 20.86
N TYR A 78 -14.47 10.79 20.41
CA TYR A 78 -14.13 9.43 20.81
C TYR A 78 -12.90 9.44 21.68
N ASP A 79 -13.11 9.14 22.96
CA ASP A 79 -12.02 8.85 23.88
C ASP A 79 -11.52 7.43 23.60
N TYR A 80 -10.51 7.33 22.77
CA TYR A 80 -9.84 6.05 22.57
C TYR A 80 -8.78 5.83 23.63
N TYR A 81 -8.85 4.69 24.29
CA TYR A 81 -7.77 4.29 25.18
C TYR A 81 -6.49 4.08 24.37
N LYS A 82 -5.36 4.27 25.04
CA LYS A 82 -4.05 4.08 24.42
C LYS A 82 -3.97 2.72 23.71
N ASN A 83 -3.48 2.72 22.46
CA ASN A 83 -3.33 1.57 21.59
C ASN A 83 -4.63 0.92 21.09
N GLN A 84 -5.78 1.49 21.38
CA GLN A 84 -7.01 1.06 20.75
C GLN A 84 -7.10 1.58 19.33
N VAL A 85 -7.49 0.72 18.42
CA VAL A 85 -7.74 1.08 17.01
C VAL A 85 -9.07 0.49 16.57
N ASP A 86 -9.85 1.29 15.88
CA ASP A 86 -11.06 0.86 15.21
C ASP A 86 -10.99 1.29 13.75
N MET A 87 -11.67 0.58 12.85
CA MET A 87 -11.50 0.83 11.43
C MET A 87 -12.75 0.49 10.62
N ARG A 88 -12.91 1.24 9.52
CA ARG A 88 -13.85 0.92 8.46
C ARG A 88 -13.03 0.60 7.20
N ILE A 89 -13.22 -0.59 6.65
CA ILE A 89 -12.41 -1.11 5.54
C ILE A 89 -13.20 -1.03 4.25
N VAL A 90 -12.60 -0.40 3.24
CA VAL A 90 -13.11 -0.35 1.87
C VAL A 90 -12.06 -0.95 0.95
N LYS A 91 -12.42 -2.02 0.25
CA LYS A 91 -11.53 -2.69 -0.69
C LYS A 91 -11.83 -2.27 -2.12
N ASP A 92 -10.79 -2.01 -2.90
CA ASP A 92 -10.89 -1.72 -4.33
C ASP A 92 -9.71 -2.34 -5.08
N ASN A 93 -9.96 -2.79 -6.30
CA ASN A 93 -8.91 -3.29 -7.18
C ASN A 93 -8.40 -2.11 -8.02
N LYS A 94 -7.11 -1.82 -7.93
CA LYS A 94 -6.47 -0.77 -8.71
C LYS A 94 -5.21 -1.27 -9.37
N ASP A 95 -4.99 -0.85 -10.60
CA ASP A 95 -3.74 -1.07 -11.29
C ASP A 95 -2.75 0.02 -10.85
N PHE A 96 -1.59 -0.40 -10.36
CA PHE A 96 -0.55 0.53 -9.95
C PHE A 96 0.21 1.04 -11.17
N LEU A 97 0.51 2.33 -11.14
CA LEU A 97 1.44 2.95 -12.07
C LEU A 97 2.75 3.22 -11.36
N TYR A 98 3.84 3.10 -12.07
CA TYR A 98 5.18 3.34 -11.57
C TYR A 98 5.76 4.56 -12.25
N LEU A 99 5.92 5.65 -11.49
CA LEU A 99 6.56 6.86 -11.98
C LEU A 99 8.07 6.65 -12.04
N VAL A 100 8.66 6.80 -13.20
CA VAL A 100 10.09 6.58 -13.45
C VAL A 100 10.71 7.77 -14.15
N ASP A 101 12.02 7.96 -13.96
CA ASP A 101 12.81 8.89 -14.76
C ASP A 101 13.27 8.26 -16.07
N ASP A 102 13.72 7.00 -15.98
CA ASP A 102 14.15 6.21 -17.13
C ASP A 102 13.53 4.82 -17.10
N ILE A 103 13.33 4.23 -18.27
CA ILE A 103 12.78 2.88 -18.39
C ILE A 103 13.93 1.86 -18.38
N PRO A 104 14.00 0.95 -17.38
CA PRO A 104 14.96 -0.15 -17.42
C PRO A 104 14.76 -1.01 -18.67
N LYS A 105 15.84 -1.25 -19.43
CA LYS A 105 15.78 -1.97 -20.70
C LYS A 105 15.19 -3.37 -20.58
N CYS A 106 15.47 -4.08 -19.48
CA CYS A 106 14.95 -5.42 -19.24
C CYS A 106 13.44 -5.48 -19.04
N LEU A 107 12.79 -4.34 -18.74
CA LEU A 107 11.35 -4.26 -18.50
C LEU A 107 10.55 -3.85 -19.73
N LEU A 108 11.17 -3.39 -20.81
CA LEU A 108 10.49 -2.82 -21.98
C LEU A 108 9.41 -3.73 -22.57
N ASN A 109 9.64 -5.05 -22.59
CA ASN A 109 8.69 -6.01 -23.14
C ASN A 109 7.58 -6.44 -22.17
N LYS A 110 7.68 -6.03 -20.90
CA LYS A 110 6.80 -6.47 -19.83
C LYS A 110 5.93 -5.36 -19.25
N VAL A 111 6.11 -4.13 -19.74
CA VAL A 111 5.40 -2.96 -19.26
C VAL A 111 4.80 -2.16 -20.41
N ASN A 112 3.70 -1.48 -20.14
CA ASN A 112 3.17 -0.42 -20.98
C ASN A 112 3.68 0.93 -20.50
N VAL A 113 4.07 1.78 -21.43
CA VAL A 113 4.56 3.12 -21.12
C VAL A 113 3.46 4.13 -21.33
N LEU A 114 3.21 4.95 -20.31
CA LEU A 114 2.25 6.05 -20.37
C LEU A 114 2.99 7.36 -20.10
N ILE A 115 2.74 8.37 -20.92
CA ILE A 115 3.32 9.70 -20.76
C ILE A 115 2.20 10.68 -20.46
N LYS A 116 2.30 11.37 -19.32
CA LYS A 116 1.32 12.37 -18.92
C LYS A 116 2.03 13.51 -18.19
N ASN A 117 1.76 14.76 -18.57
CA ASN A 117 2.36 15.95 -17.93
C ASN A 117 3.89 15.90 -17.85
N ASN A 118 4.56 15.42 -18.90
CA ASN A 118 6.02 15.22 -18.98
C ASN A 118 6.57 14.16 -18.01
N ASN A 119 5.72 13.37 -17.39
CA ASN A 119 6.11 12.25 -16.54
C ASN A 119 5.91 10.92 -17.28
N ILE A 120 6.82 9.98 -17.01
CA ILE A 120 6.77 8.63 -17.57
C ILE A 120 6.23 7.68 -16.49
N TYR A 121 5.14 6.99 -16.82
CA TYR A 121 4.54 5.98 -15.97
C TYR A 121 4.60 4.62 -16.63
N LEU A 122 4.96 3.60 -15.87
CA LEU A 122 4.96 2.22 -16.33
C LEU A 122 3.79 1.46 -15.71
N LYS A 123 3.09 0.70 -16.53
CA LYS A 123 2.06 -0.24 -16.09
C LYS A 123 2.52 -1.65 -16.44
N ILE A 124 2.57 -2.53 -15.44
CA ILE A 124 2.97 -3.92 -15.63
C ILE A 124 1.92 -4.66 -16.44
N LYS A 125 2.30 -5.30 -17.54
CA LYS A 125 1.41 -6.11 -18.38
C LYS A 125 1.71 -7.61 -18.32
N LYS A 126 2.91 -8.00 -17.87
CA LYS A 126 3.33 -9.38 -17.71
C LYS A 126 4.00 -9.56 -16.36
N CYS A 127 3.92 -10.75 -15.78
CA CYS A 127 4.55 -11.05 -14.51
C CYS A 127 6.06 -10.78 -14.56
N LEU A 128 6.55 -10.03 -13.56
CA LEU A 128 7.97 -9.75 -13.40
C LEU A 128 8.60 -10.76 -12.45
N SER A 129 9.89 -11.06 -12.65
CA SER A 129 10.68 -11.82 -11.69
C SER A 129 10.90 -11.00 -10.41
N GLU A 130 11.37 -11.65 -9.33
CA GLU A 130 11.70 -10.94 -8.09
C GLU A 130 12.77 -9.87 -8.32
N TYR A 131 13.79 -10.17 -9.14
CA TYR A 131 14.82 -9.20 -9.51
C TYR A 131 14.25 -8.00 -10.27
N GLU A 132 13.38 -8.25 -11.25
CA GLU A 132 12.74 -7.20 -12.04
C GLU A 132 11.82 -6.32 -11.17
N MET A 133 11.06 -6.91 -10.25
CA MET A 133 10.23 -6.17 -9.30
C MET A 133 11.08 -5.31 -8.35
N MET A 134 12.19 -5.84 -7.88
CA MET A 134 13.12 -5.10 -7.04
C MET A 134 13.72 -3.91 -7.81
N LEU A 135 14.16 -4.14 -9.05
CA LEU A 135 14.71 -3.10 -9.91
C LEU A 135 13.68 -1.98 -10.16
N LEU A 136 12.45 -2.35 -10.46
CA LEU A 136 11.37 -1.39 -10.65
C LEU A 136 11.08 -0.60 -9.36
N SER A 137 11.01 -1.27 -8.22
CA SER A 137 10.73 -0.63 -6.93
C SER A 137 11.82 0.35 -6.51
N GLU A 138 13.09 0.05 -6.79
CA GLU A 138 14.22 0.92 -6.46
C GLU A 138 14.28 2.18 -7.33
N ASN A 139 13.77 2.12 -8.56
CA ASN A 139 13.88 3.18 -9.55
C ASN A 139 12.55 3.91 -9.84
N SER A 140 11.53 3.64 -9.05
CA SER A 140 10.20 4.21 -9.30
C SER A 140 9.48 4.59 -8.01
N GLU A 141 8.45 5.41 -8.17
CA GLU A 141 7.47 5.70 -7.14
C GLU A 141 6.11 5.14 -7.56
N ILE A 142 5.44 4.42 -6.67
CA ILE A 142 4.14 3.83 -6.96
C ILE A 142 3.06 4.90 -6.87
N VAL A 143 2.24 4.99 -7.91
CA VAL A 143 1.06 5.83 -7.97
C VAL A 143 -0.16 4.93 -8.19
N TYR A 144 -1.08 4.91 -7.25
CA TYR A 144 -2.29 4.09 -7.34
C TYR A 144 -3.55 4.92 -7.56
N GLU A 145 -3.44 6.23 -7.59
CA GLU A 145 -4.48 7.18 -8.00
C GLU A 145 -4.02 7.93 -9.24
N TYR A 146 -4.89 7.99 -10.23
CA TYR A 146 -4.61 8.70 -11.47
C TYR A 146 -5.87 9.21 -12.17
#